data_c55cb406a703f787084b754a11ce0f6a
#
_entry.id   c55cb406a703f787084b754a11ce0f6a
#
_cell.length_a   1.000
_cell.length_b   1.000
_cell.length_c   1.000
_cell.angle_alpha   90.00
_cell.angle_beta   90.00
_cell.angle_gamma   90.00
#
_symmetry.space_group_name_H-M   'P 1'
#
loop_
_entity.id
_entity.type
_entity.pdbx_description
1 polymer ?
#
loop_
_entity_poly.entity_id
_entity_poly.type
_entity_poly.pdbx_seq_one_letter_code
_entity_poly.pdbx_strand_id
1 'polypeptide(L)'
;NNCKLVISVGGTSSFEAVFFGKPSLIFADLGYKIIPSIKKLNSYSELKEAITDSLKIQVNPNDVINYVEILEENSFEFDILNFEAKYQNAFYMNGNLVDVNFEYEIMNKFLVENKKELEILANQFIRKIINLKQG
;
A
#
# COMPACT_ATOMS: atom_id res chain seq x y z
N ASN A 1 0.90 10.97 25.30
CA ASN A 1 0.89 11.44 23.93
C ASN A 1 -0.31 12.39 23.74
N ASN A 2 -0.05 13.70 23.55
CA ASN A 2 -1.08 14.75 23.48
C ASN A 2 -1.52 15.07 22.03
N CYS A 3 -1.10 14.25 21.06
CA CYS A 3 -1.53 14.41 19.67
C CYS A 3 -3.03 14.19 19.53
N LYS A 4 -3.73 15.11 18.88
CA LYS A 4 -5.17 15.03 18.61
C LYS A 4 -5.51 14.71 17.17
N LEU A 5 -4.57 14.91 16.26
CA LEU A 5 -4.72 14.73 14.82
C LEU A 5 -3.34 14.42 14.24
N VAL A 6 -3.27 13.55 13.24
CA VAL A 6 -2.05 13.31 12.45
C VAL A 6 -2.27 13.85 11.04
N ILE A 7 -1.27 14.54 10.50
CA ILE A 7 -1.27 15.02 9.12
C ILE A 7 -0.01 14.50 8.46
N SER A 8 -0.15 13.79 7.34
CA SER A 8 0.99 13.31 6.57
C SER A 8 0.75 13.45 5.07
N VAL A 9 1.83 13.48 4.32
CA VAL A 9 1.71 13.41 2.86
C VAL A 9 1.29 12.00 2.45
N GLY A 10 1.92 10.99 3.06
CA GLY A 10 1.66 9.58 2.82
C GLY A 10 2.41 8.72 3.85
N GLY A 11 2.43 7.40 3.63
CA GLY A 11 3.03 6.44 4.55
C GLY A 11 2.04 5.93 5.60
N THR A 12 2.49 5.04 6.50
CA THR A 12 1.63 4.30 7.43
C THR A 12 1.22 5.08 8.67
N SER A 13 1.87 6.21 8.98
CA SER A 13 1.63 6.97 10.21
C SER A 13 0.18 7.43 10.38
N SER A 14 -0.50 7.78 9.29
CA SER A 14 -1.92 8.15 9.32
C SER A 14 -2.85 6.97 9.58
N PHE A 15 -2.49 5.79 9.06
CA PHE A 15 -3.18 4.55 9.35
C PHE A 15 -2.96 4.11 10.81
N GLU A 16 -1.72 4.16 11.28
CA GLU A 16 -1.35 3.83 12.66
C GLU A 16 -2.03 4.75 13.67
N ALA A 17 -2.23 6.04 13.34
CA ALA A 17 -2.91 6.99 14.21
C ALA A 17 -4.32 6.54 14.61
N VAL A 18 -5.05 5.87 13.70
CA VAL A 18 -6.41 5.39 13.96
C VAL A 18 -6.44 4.33 15.05
N PHE A 19 -5.43 3.44 15.13
CA PHE A 19 -5.30 2.49 16.25
C PHE A 19 -5.19 3.18 17.62
N PHE A 20 -4.62 4.39 17.62
CA PHE A 20 -4.51 5.21 18.82
C PHE A 20 -5.70 6.16 19.03
N GLY A 21 -6.80 5.94 18.30
CA GLY A 21 -8.02 6.75 18.41
C GLY A 21 -7.82 8.19 17.91
N LYS A 22 -6.91 8.40 16.93
CA LYS A 22 -6.64 9.74 16.36
C LYS A 22 -7.09 9.81 14.93
N PRO A 23 -7.88 10.82 14.53
CA PRO A 23 -8.17 11.06 13.13
C PRO A 23 -6.92 11.49 12.39
N SER A 24 -6.93 11.34 11.06
CA SER A 24 -5.80 11.77 10.25
C SER A 24 -6.20 12.39 8.92
N LEU A 25 -5.29 13.23 8.38
CA LEU A 25 -5.39 13.85 7.08
C LEU A 25 -4.22 13.38 6.22
N ILE A 26 -4.51 13.05 4.97
CA ILE A 26 -3.50 12.63 4.00
C ILE A 26 -3.65 13.39 2.69
N PHE A 27 -2.53 13.55 1.96
CA PHE A 27 -2.52 14.15 0.62
C PHE A 27 -2.37 13.09 -0.47
N ALA A 28 -1.69 11.98 -0.19
CA ALA A 28 -1.54 10.90 -1.15
C ALA A 28 -2.82 10.05 -1.28
N ASP A 29 -3.02 9.46 -2.45
CA ASP A 29 -4.13 8.54 -2.70
C ASP A 29 -3.75 7.12 -2.26
N LEU A 30 -4.06 6.79 -1.01
CA LEU A 30 -3.70 5.53 -0.38
C LEU A 30 -4.94 4.67 -0.10
N GLY A 31 -4.79 3.34 -0.16
CA GLY A 31 -5.91 2.40 0.01
C GLY A 31 -6.69 2.61 1.30
N TYR A 32 -6.02 2.91 2.40
CA TYR A 32 -6.65 3.14 3.70
C TYR A 32 -7.44 4.47 3.83
N LYS A 33 -7.50 5.31 2.78
CA LYS A 33 -8.39 6.49 2.73
C LYS A 33 -9.87 6.16 2.89
N ILE A 34 -10.25 4.89 2.71
CA ILE A 34 -11.64 4.43 2.91
C ILE A 34 -12.03 4.35 4.38
N ILE A 35 -11.08 4.41 5.30
CA ILE A 35 -11.33 4.44 6.74
C ILE A 35 -11.97 5.80 7.10
N PRO A 36 -13.16 5.84 7.73
CA PRO A 36 -13.94 7.08 7.92
C PRO A 36 -13.21 8.20 8.66
N SER A 37 -12.26 7.85 9.54
CA SER A 37 -11.46 8.80 10.30
C SER A 37 -10.19 9.28 9.59
N ILE A 38 -9.97 8.86 8.33
CA ILE A 38 -8.87 9.31 7.48
C ILE A 38 -9.43 10.09 6.30
N LYS A 39 -9.17 11.40 6.26
CA LYS A 39 -9.64 12.27 5.19
C LYS A 39 -8.49 12.58 4.23
N LYS A 40 -8.69 12.25 2.95
CA LYS A 40 -7.79 12.70 1.88
C LYS A 40 -8.11 14.14 1.52
N LEU A 41 -7.07 14.94 1.38
CA LEU A 41 -7.12 16.31 0.87
C LEU A 41 -6.64 16.37 -0.57
N ASN A 42 -7.31 17.14 -1.40
CA ASN A 42 -6.90 17.37 -2.78
C ASN A 42 -6.14 18.69 -2.95
N SER A 43 -6.26 19.59 -1.97
CA SER A 43 -5.63 20.92 -1.99
C SER A 43 -5.30 21.39 -0.59
N TYR A 44 -4.25 22.18 -0.47
CA TYR A 44 -3.91 22.88 0.79
C TYR A 44 -4.98 23.89 1.22
N SER A 45 -5.80 24.39 0.31
CA SER A 45 -6.91 25.29 0.64
C SER A 45 -7.97 24.66 1.54
N GLU A 46 -8.11 23.33 1.49
CA GLU A 46 -9.05 22.56 2.31
C GLU A 46 -8.55 22.33 3.75
N LEU A 47 -7.26 22.56 4.00
CA LEU A 47 -6.58 22.11 5.22
C LEU A 47 -7.20 22.66 6.49
N LYS A 48 -7.53 23.95 6.52
CA LYS A 48 -8.09 24.62 7.72
C LYS A 48 -9.44 24.01 8.12
N GLU A 49 -10.32 23.84 7.17
CA GLU A 49 -11.65 23.26 7.39
C GLU A 49 -11.52 21.78 7.77
N ALA A 50 -10.70 21.03 7.05
CA ALA A 50 -10.47 19.61 7.30
C ALA A 50 -9.90 19.34 8.71
N ILE A 51 -8.99 20.19 9.21
CA ILE A 51 -8.49 20.09 10.60
C ILE A 51 -9.66 20.28 11.58
N THR A 52 -10.45 21.33 11.38
CA THR A 52 -11.55 21.67 12.28
C THR A 52 -12.59 20.55 12.35
N ASP A 53 -12.89 19.92 11.22
CA ASP A 53 -13.86 18.84 11.13
C ASP A 53 -13.29 17.53 11.68
N SER A 54 -12.05 17.20 11.33
CA SER A 54 -11.41 15.98 11.81
C SER A 54 -11.28 15.95 13.33
N LEU A 55 -11.04 17.09 13.96
CA LEU A 55 -10.97 17.17 15.42
C LEU A 55 -12.31 16.89 16.14
N LYS A 56 -13.43 16.88 15.40
CA LYS A 56 -14.76 16.51 15.92
C LYS A 56 -15.08 15.03 15.74
N ILE A 57 -14.29 14.31 14.92
CA ILE A 57 -14.53 12.90 14.62
C ILE A 57 -14.21 12.05 15.85
N GLN A 58 -15.18 11.23 16.23
CA GLN A 58 -14.94 10.14 17.16
C GLN A 58 -14.42 8.95 16.36
N VAL A 59 -13.14 8.63 16.54
CA VAL A 59 -12.50 7.52 15.85
C VAL A 59 -12.98 6.20 16.42
N ASN A 60 -13.43 5.31 15.54
CA ASN A 60 -13.77 3.93 15.89
C ASN A 60 -12.62 2.99 15.49
N PRO A 61 -11.90 2.38 16.45
CA PRO A 61 -10.80 1.45 16.12
C PRO A 61 -11.24 0.23 15.29
N ASN A 62 -12.52 -0.16 15.36
CA ASN A 62 -13.04 -1.28 14.57
C ASN A 62 -12.99 -1.00 13.07
N ASP A 63 -13.00 0.27 12.64
CA ASP A 63 -12.86 0.61 11.22
C ASP A 63 -11.52 0.15 10.65
N VAL A 64 -10.47 0.15 11.48
CA VAL A 64 -9.16 -0.37 11.11
C VAL A 64 -9.17 -1.90 11.02
N ILE A 65 -9.82 -2.55 11.98
CA ILE A 65 -9.98 -4.02 11.99
C ILE A 65 -10.68 -4.46 10.71
N ASN A 66 -11.81 -3.86 10.39
CA ASN A 66 -12.56 -4.13 9.17
C ASN A 66 -11.70 -3.90 7.90
N TYR A 67 -10.88 -2.84 7.89
CA TYR A 67 -9.98 -2.59 6.77
C TYR A 67 -8.91 -3.69 6.63
N VAL A 68 -8.33 -4.14 7.74
CA VAL A 68 -7.33 -5.23 7.74
C VAL A 68 -7.97 -6.54 7.28
N GLU A 69 -9.18 -6.88 7.73
CA GLU A 69 -9.92 -8.04 7.28
C GLU A 69 -10.15 -8.01 5.76
N ILE A 70 -10.56 -6.86 5.22
CA ILE A 70 -10.69 -6.67 3.76
C ILE A 70 -9.34 -6.90 3.04
N LEU A 71 -8.23 -6.40 3.62
CA LEU A 71 -6.91 -6.63 3.05
C LEU A 71 -6.54 -8.11 3.05
N GLU A 72 -6.76 -8.82 4.16
CA GLU A 72 -6.47 -10.26 4.28
C GLU A 72 -7.27 -11.07 3.26
N GLU A 73 -8.58 -10.82 3.13
CA GLU A 73 -9.43 -11.48 2.15
C GLU A 73 -8.99 -11.23 0.71
N ASN A 74 -8.37 -10.07 0.45
CA ASN A 74 -7.94 -9.66 -0.88
C ASN A 74 -6.45 -9.79 -1.13
N SER A 75 -5.68 -10.29 -0.18
CA SER A 75 -4.27 -10.62 -0.32
C SER A 75 -4.04 -12.11 -0.61
N PHE A 76 -2.80 -12.46 -0.82
CA PHE A 76 -2.33 -13.84 -0.90
C PHE A 76 -0.89 -13.91 -0.36
N GLU A 77 -0.52 -15.08 0.11
CA GLU A 77 0.82 -15.32 0.65
C GLU A 77 1.85 -15.35 -0.48
N PHE A 78 2.88 -14.52 -0.36
CA PHE A 78 4.01 -14.47 -1.27
C PHE A 78 5.24 -13.90 -0.55
N ASP A 79 6.40 -14.54 -0.71
CA ASP A 79 7.67 -14.06 -0.13
C ASP A 79 8.23 -12.89 -0.96
N ILE A 80 7.61 -11.74 -0.80
CA ILE A 80 7.96 -10.52 -1.55
C ILE A 80 9.39 -10.07 -1.24
N LEU A 81 9.87 -10.23 -0.01
CA LEU A 81 11.20 -9.76 0.38
C LEU A 81 12.30 -10.56 -0.32
N ASN A 82 12.15 -11.88 -0.38
CA ASN A 82 13.09 -12.73 -1.10
C ASN A 82 13.04 -12.48 -2.62
N PHE A 83 11.83 -12.30 -3.16
CA PHE A 83 11.68 -12.00 -4.58
C PHE A 83 12.28 -10.63 -4.95
N GLU A 84 12.05 -9.62 -4.11
CA GLU A 84 12.64 -8.28 -4.29
C GLU A 84 14.17 -8.33 -4.23
N ALA A 85 14.75 -9.09 -3.29
CA ALA A 85 16.20 -9.27 -3.22
C ALA A 85 16.77 -9.88 -4.51
N LYS A 86 16.10 -10.89 -5.08
CA LYS A 86 16.48 -11.47 -6.38
C LYS A 86 16.39 -10.46 -7.51
N TYR A 87 15.31 -9.68 -7.54
CA TYR A 87 15.11 -8.62 -8.52
C TYR A 87 16.19 -7.54 -8.43
N GLN A 88 16.49 -7.07 -7.22
CA GLN A 88 17.54 -6.07 -6.98
C GLN A 88 18.91 -6.60 -7.43
N ASN A 89 19.25 -7.84 -7.11
CA ASN A 89 20.51 -8.45 -7.53
C ASN A 89 20.64 -8.58 -9.05
N ALA A 90 19.54 -8.77 -9.76
CA ALA A 90 19.54 -8.92 -11.22
C ALA A 90 19.58 -7.57 -11.96
N PHE A 91 18.90 -6.53 -11.43
CA PHE A 91 18.62 -5.32 -12.22
C PHE A 91 19.13 -4.03 -11.59
N TYR A 92 19.63 -4.06 -10.33
CA TYR A 92 20.20 -2.88 -9.70
C TYR A 92 21.71 -2.82 -9.90
N MET A 93 22.21 -1.69 -10.35
CA MET A 93 23.65 -1.43 -10.42
C MET A 93 24.11 -0.67 -9.17
N ASN A 94 25.00 -1.27 -8.39
CA ASN A 94 25.52 -0.70 -7.14
C ASN A 94 24.39 -0.29 -6.15
N GLY A 95 23.31 -1.09 -6.10
CA GLY A 95 22.17 -0.83 -5.25
C GLY A 95 21.19 0.24 -5.75
N ASN A 96 21.36 0.73 -6.98
CA ASN A 96 20.47 1.72 -7.58
C ASN A 96 19.79 1.14 -8.83
N LEU A 97 18.48 1.34 -8.93
CA LEU A 97 17.76 1.14 -10.17
C LEU A 97 18.19 2.25 -11.14
N VAL A 98 18.70 1.84 -12.30
CA VAL A 98 19.13 2.76 -13.35
C VAL A 98 18.26 2.57 -14.60
N ASP A 99 18.01 3.67 -15.29
CA ASP A 99 17.28 3.64 -16.57
C ASP A 99 18.23 3.25 -17.70
N VAL A 100 18.43 1.92 -17.82
CA VAL A 100 19.28 1.31 -18.85
C VAL A 100 18.53 0.18 -19.54
N ASN A 101 18.85 -0.04 -20.79
CA ASN A 101 18.38 -1.22 -21.51
C ASN A 101 19.16 -2.45 -21.03
N PHE A 102 18.45 -3.42 -20.45
CA PHE A 102 19.04 -4.70 -20.10
C PHE A 102 19.13 -5.60 -21.32
N GLU A 103 20.24 -6.33 -21.42
CA GLU A 103 20.41 -7.36 -22.45
C GLU A 103 19.39 -8.49 -22.27
N TYR A 104 18.95 -9.04 -23.39
CA TYR A 104 17.95 -10.11 -23.42
C TYR A 104 18.35 -11.29 -22.52
N GLU A 105 19.63 -11.63 -22.50
CA GLU A 105 20.18 -12.73 -21.72
C GLU A 105 19.98 -12.54 -20.21
N ILE A 106 20.15 -11.34 -19.69
CA ILE A 106 19.94 -11.00 -18.26
C ILE A 106 18.47 -11.19 -17.93
N MET A 107 17.57 -10.63 -18.74
CA MET A 107 16.13 -10.76 -18.56
C MET A 107 15.68 -12.22 -18.64
N ASN A 108 16.13 -12.94 -19.66
CA ASN A 108 15.76 -14.35 -19.87
C ASN A 108 16.27 -15.23 -18.73
N LYS A 109 17.49 -15.01 -18.25
CA LYS A 109 18.05 -15.71 -17.10
C LYS A 109 17.17 -15.48 -15.86
N PHE A 110 16.82 -14.24 -15.56
CA PHE A 110 15.94 -13.92 -14.42
C PHE A 110 14.59 -14.61 -14.51
N LEU A 111 13.96 -14.61 -15.69
CA LEU A 111 12.66 -15.26 -15.92
C LEU A 111 12.74 -16.77 -15.73
N VAL A 112 13.79 -17.41 -16.21
CA VAL A 112 13.99 -18.87 -16.07
C VAL A 112 14.25 -19.24 -14.62
N GLU A 113 15.15 -18.53 -13.95
CA GLU A 113 15.52 -18.81 -12.55
C GLU A 113 14.39 -18.57 -11.55
N ASN A 114 13.48 -17.65 -11.85
CA ASN A 114 12.38 -17.28 -10.97
C ASN A 114 11.00 -17.66 -11.52
N LYS A 115 10.96 -18.61 -12.45
CA LYS A 115 9.73 -19.05 -13.14
C LYS A 115 8.63 -19.44 -12.17
N LYS A 116 8.97 -20.18 -11.11
CA LYS A 116 8.00 -20.67 -10.12
C LYS A 116 7.32 -19.51 -9.37
N GLU A 117 8.09 -18.55 -8.91
CA GLU A 117 7.57 -17.37 -8.20
C GLU A 117 6.70 -16.51 -9.13
N LEU A 118 7.13 -16.33 -10.38
CA LEU A 118 6.37 -15.59 -11.38
C LEU A 118 5.05 -16.29 -11.73
N GLU A 119 5.04 -17.61 -11.82
CA GLU A 119 3.82 -18.41 -12.03
C GLU A 119 2.86 -18.30 -10.83
N ILE A 120 3.37 -18.30 -9.60
CA ILE A 120 2.55 -18.09 -8.40
C ILE A 120 1.87 -16.72 -8.46
N LEU A 121 2.64 -15.64 -8.71
CA LEU A 121 2.10 -14.29 -8.85
C LEU A 121 1.03 -14.21 -9.94
N ALA A 122 1.36 -14.67 -11.15
CA ALA A 122 0.45 -14.63 -12.29
C ALA A 122 -0.86 -15.38 -11.99
N ASN A 123 -0.79 -16.58 -11.43
CA ASN A 123 -1.95 -17.38 -11.11
C ASN A 123 -2.83 -16.74 -10.03
N GLN A 124 -2.24 -16.11 -9.01
CA GLN A 124 -2.99 -15.43 -7.97
C GLN A 124 -3.73 -14.21 -8.52
N PHE A 125 -3.06 -13.39 -9.34
CA PHE A 125 -3.72 -12.25 -10.00
C PHE A 125 -4.85 -12.69 -10.95
N ILE A 126 -4.61 -13.73 -11.76
CA ILE A 126 -5.64 -14.28 -12.66
C ILE A 126 -6.87 -14.74 -11.87
N ARG A 127 -6.68 -15.47 -10.77
CA ARG A 127 -7.79 -15.91 -9.89
C ARG A 127 -8.60 -14.73 -9.36
N LYS A 128 -7.93 -13.67 -8.87
CA LYS A 128 -8.61 -12.47 -8.37
C LYS A 128 -9.41 -11.77 -9.48
N ILE A 129 -8.85 -11.63 -10.67
CA ILE A 129 -9.54 -11.02 -11.83
C ILE A 129 -10.77 -11.83 -12.25
N ILE A 130 -10.68 -13.16 -12.25
CA ILE A 130 -11.80 -14.03 -12.59
C ILE A 130 -12.92 -13.88 -11.56
N ASN A 131 -12.58 -13.91 -10.26
CA ASN A 131 -13.57 -13.78 -9.19
C ASN A 131 -14.29 -12.42 -9.23
N LEU A 132 -13.59 -11.31 -9.54
CA LEU A 132 -14.19 -9.99 -9.70
C LEU A 132 -15.17 -9.87 -10.89
N LYS A 133 -15.05 -10.75 -11.89
CA LYS A 133 -15.96 -10.75 -13.05
C LYS A 133 -17.22 -11.60 -12.83
N GLN A 134 -17.27 -12.39 -11.77
CA GLN A 134 -18.39 -13.29 -11.47
C GLN A 134 -19.29 -12.76 -10.35
N GLY A 135 -18.92 -11.69 -9.67
CA GLY A 135 -19.70 -10.98 -8.65
C GLY A 135 -20.25 -9.67 -9.19
#